data_976e44bbe916f1da1acf701119a439a6
#
_entry.id   976e44bbe916f1da1acf701119a439a6
#
_cell.length_a   1.000
_cell.length_b   1.000
_cell.length_c   1.000
_cell.angle_alpha   90.00
_cell.angle_beta   90.00
_cell.angle_gamma   90.00
#
_symmetry.space_group_name_H-M   'P 1'
#
loop_
_entity.id
_entity.type
_entity.pdbx_description
1 polymer ?
#
loop_
_entity_poly.entity_id
_entity_poly.type
_entity_poly.pdbx_seq_one_letter_code
_entity_poly.pdbx_strand_id
1 'polypeptide(L)'
;SPKRPPEARIELEVKNASGSIVRKIKTFGVGDNLREESGLAEYDNFVVSEINMNGYVTFLNGVTIRRGEVIGDPEELDMQRVQIRETIMSHLEKERQLFKRGIKCLSLFFIDEVAKYKSYDENGEEVKGVFQKMFEEEYARLVNEEFYIWDEDYNEYLRRFLPQDVHRGYFSIDKKTNRVIDGKVEKKTGLSDDISAYDLILKNKERLLSFEEPTRFIFSHSALREGWDNPNVFQICTLRHSNSSTAKRQEVGRGLRICVDRNGVRMDKELLGEDVHEVNKLTVIANESYADFTTALQKETREVLRERAAKATVAYFQDRQIKIGEEIHTITETEASRIIIYLEDNGYIDEDKHITPDYREAVANGTVAPLPPRLQPIAEGVVRLIN
;
A
#
# COMPACT_ATOMS: atom_id res chain seq x y z
N SER A 1 -22.55 -21.72 -48.03
CA SER A 1 -22.68 -22.09 -46.62
C SER A 1 -23.40 -20.97 -45.89
N PRO A 2 -24.41 -21.25 -45.05
CA PRO A 2 -24.95 -20.22 -44.18
C PRO A 2 -23.83 -19.71 -43.30
N LYS A 3 -23.49 -18.42 -43.40
CA LYS A 3 -22.55 -17.79 -42.50
C LYS A 3 -23.13 -17.89 -41.09
N ARG A 4 -22.38 -18.51 -40.16
CA ARG A 4 -22.76 -18.48 -38.78
C ARG A 4 -22.92 -17.02 -38.35
N PRO A 5 -23.94 -16.70 -37.52
CA PRO A 5 -24.06 -15.34 -36.98
C PRO A 5 -22.80 -14.95 -36.22
N PRO A 6 -22.44 -13.68 -36.20
CA PRO A 6 -21.26 -13.22 -35.48
C PRO A 6 -21.43 -13.51 -33.98
N GLU A 7 -20.38 -14.02 -33.36
CA GLU A 7 -20.31 -14.29 -31.91
C GLU A 7 -19.15 -13.49 -31.29
N ALA A 8 -19.35 -12.99 -30.10
CA ALA A 8 -18.31 -12.33 -29.32
C ALA A 8 -17.93 -13.14 -28.09
N ARG A 9 -16.65 -13.21 -27.78
CA ARG A 9 -16.15 -13.80 -26.53
C ARG A 9 -15.93 -12.67 -25.55
N ILE A 10 -16.73 -12.67 -24.48
CA ILE A 10 -16.72 -11.65 -23.43
C ILE A 10 -16.28 -12.31 -22.13
N GLU A 11 -15.31 -11.73 -21.47
CA GLU A 11 -14.93 -12.08 -20.12
C GLU A 11 -15.82 -11.31 -19.15
N LEU A 12 -16.49 -12.04 -18.24
CA LEU A 12 -17.41 -11.48 -17.26
C LEU A 12 -17.34 -12.23 -15.94
N GLU A 13 -17.76 -11.59 -14.87
CA GLU A 13 -17.96 -12.24 -13.58
C GLU A 13 -19.22 -13.09 -13.58
N VAL A 14 -19.15 -14.28 -13.01
CA VAL A 14 -20.25 -15.25 -12.98
C VAL A 14 -20.40 -15.81 -11.59
N LYS A 15 -21.61 -15.80 -11.07
CA LYS A 15 -21.95 -16.42 -9.79
C LYS A 15 -22.05 -17.95 -9.96
N ASN A 16 -21.22 -18.68 -9.24
CA ASN A 16 -21.26 -20.14 -9.21
C ASN A 16 -22.42 -20.67 -8.36
N ALA A 17 -22.73 -21.96 -8.49
CA ALA A 17 -23.72 -22.65 -7.66
C ALA A 17 -23.38 -22.58 -6.15
N SER A 18 -22.12 -22.43 -5.77
CA SER A 18 -21.68 -22.21 -4.39
C SER A 18 -21.86 -20.77 -3.89
N GLY A 19 -22.35 -19.85 -4.74
CA GLY A 19 -22.48 -18.43 -4.41
C GLY A 19 -21.21 -17.59 -4.61
N SER A 20 -20.08 -18.22 -4.94
CA SER A 20 -18.83 -17.52 -5.21
C SER A 20 -18.83 -16.88 -6.60
N ILE A 21 -18.26 -15.68 -6.71
CA ILE A 21 -18.08 -14.97 -7.97
C ILE A 21 -16.73 -15.36 -8.57
N VAL A 22 -16.73 -15.75 -9.85
CA VAL A 22 -15.53 -16.14 -10.60
C VAL A 22 -15.57 -15.54 -11.99
N ARG A 23 -14.45 -15.14 -12.53
CA ARG A 23 -14.32 -14.69 -13.92
C ARG A 23 -14.35 -15.85 -14.90
N LYS A 24 -15.15 -15.70 -15.96
CA LYS A 24 -15.25 -16.67 -17.05
C LYS A 24 -15.38 -15.96 -18.40
N ILE A 25 -14.78 -16.56 -19.42
CA ILE A 25 -15.02 -16.16 -20.78
C ILE A 25 -16.20 -16.95 -21.31
N LYS A 26 -17.24 -16.25 -21.75
CA LYS A 26 -18.43 -16.84 -22.39
C LYS A 26 -18.59 -16.31 -23.80
N THR A 27 -19.29 -17.05 -24.65
CA THR A 27 -19.57 -16.66 -26.04
C THR A 27 -21.00 -16.16 -26.11
N PHE A 28 -21.19 -15.00 -26.71
CA PHE A 28 -22.47 -14.30 -26.84
C PHE A 28 -22.78 -14.03 -28.30
N GLY A 29 -24.05 -14.22 -28.68
CA GLY A 29 -24.64 -13.79 -29.93
C GLY A 29 -25.46 -12.53 -29.76
N VAL A 30 -25.95 -11.96 -30.87
CA VAL A 30 -26.91 -10.85 -30.83
C VAL A 30 -28.21 -11.32 -30.18
N GLY A 31 -28.70 -10.57 -29.19
CA GLY A 31 -29.88 -10.86 -28.39
C GLY A 31 -29.59 -11.54 -27.04
N ASP A 32 -28.35 -12.01 -26.82
CA ASP A 32 -27.99 -12.66 -25.56
C ASP A 32 -27.88 -11.62 -24.43
N ASN A 33 -28.29 -12.04 -23.22
CA ASN A 33 -28.30 -11.18 -22.03
C ASN A 33 -27.19 -11.62 -21.06
N LEU A 34 -26.28 -10.73 -20.77
CA LEU A 34 -25.15 -11.02 -19.87
C LEU A 34 -25.62 -11.35 -18.45
N ARG A 35 -26.71 -10.76 -17.98
CA ARG A 35 -27.28 -11.08 -16.65
C ARG A 35 -27.71 -12.52 -16.51
N GLU A 36 -28.36 -13.08 -17.53
CA GLU A 36 -28.82 -14.48 -17.51
C GLU A 36 -27.65 -15.45 -17.41
N GLU A 37 -26.56 -15.11 -18.07
CA GLU A 37 -25.34 -15.91 -18.11
C GLU A 37 -24.43 -15.72 -16.91
N SER A 38 -24.47 -14.55 -16.25
CA SER A 38 -23.63 -14.22 -15.09
C SER A 38 -24.31 -14.53 -13.75
N GLY A 39 -25.65 -14.39 -13.68
CA GLY A 39 -26.41 -14.44 -12.44
C GLY A 39 -26.19 -13.23 -11.52
N LEU A 40 -25.66 -12.12 -12.05
CA LEU A 40 -25.30 -10.91 -11.29
C LEU A 40 -26.10 -9.70 -11.79
N ALA A 41 -26.61 -8.92 -10.83
CA ALA A 41 -27.46 -7.74 -11.13
C ALA A 41 -26.70 -6.60 -11.82
N GLU A 42 -25.40 -6.53 -11.68
CA GLU A 42 -24.51 -5.54 -12.32
C GLU A 42 -24.56 -5.62 -13.85
N TYR A 43 -24.95 -6.76 -14.42
CA TYR A 43 -25.15 -6.92 -15.87
C TYR A 43 -26.61 -6.68 -16.31
N ASP A 44 -27.42 -6.04 -15.48
CA ASP A 44 -28.77 -5.62 -15.87
C ASP A 44 -28.69 -4.68 -17.08
N ASN A 45 -29.56 -4.93 -18.08
CA ASN A 45 -29.62 -4.21 -19.35
C ASN A 45 -28.42 -4.40 -20.30
N PHE A 46 -27.48 -5.30 -20.01
CA PHE A 46 -26.43 -5.69 -20.95
C PHE A 46 -26.94 -6.81 -21.87
N VAL A 47 -27.78 -6.44 -22.82
CA VAL A 47 -28.25 -7.31 -23.91
C VAL A 47 -27.51 -6.93 -25.19
N VAL A 48 -26.86 -7.92 -25.82
CA VAL A 48 -26.06 -7.69 -27.04
C VAL A 48 -26.96 -7.23 -28.17
N SER A 49 -26.79 -6.01 -28.65
CA SER A 49 -27.53 -5.44 -29.79
C SER A 49 -26.82 -5.60 -31.11
N GLU A 50 -25.48 -5.50 -31.12
CA GLU A 50 -24.66 -5.62 -32.32
C GLU A 50 -23.30 -6.24 -31.99
N ILE A 51 -22.82 -7.11 -32.89
CA ILE A 51 -21.45 -7.62 -32.89
C ILE A 51 -20.83 -7.26 -34.23
N ASN A 52 -19.86 -6.37 -34.21
CA ASN A 52 -19.22 -5.85 -35.42
C ASN A 52 -17.90 -6.59 -35.68
N MET A 53 -17.70 -6.96 -36.92
CA MET A 53 -16.48 -7.65 -37.40
C MET A 53 -15.21 -6.78 -37.22
N ASN A 54 -15.35 -5.47 -37.04
CA ASN A 54 -14.26 -4.54 -36.71
C ASN A 54 -13.87 -4.54 -35.21
N GLY A 55 -14.36 -5.53 -34.47
CA GLY A 55 -13.89 -5.76 -33.09
C GLY A 55 -14.61 -4.96 -32.01
N TYR A 56 -15.88 -4.62 -32.17
CA TYR A 56 -16.69 -4.06 -31.12
C TYR A 56 -18.02 -4.78 -30.92
N VAL A 57 -18.54 -4.73 -29.72
CA VAL A 57 -19.86 -5.20 -29.30
C VAL A 57 -20.63 -4.03 -28.73
N THR A 58 -21.86 -3.84 -29.18
CA THR A 58 -22.79 -2.82 -28.64
C THR A 58 -23.91 -3.50 -27.88
N PHE A 59 -24.33 -2.92 -26.77
CA PHE A 59 -25.45 -3.40 -25.95
C PHE A 59 -26.66 -2.47 -26.10
N LEU A 60 -27.87 -2.97 -25.75
CA LEU A 60 -29.11 -2.19 -25.82
C LEU A 60 -29.12 -0.96 -24.90
N ASN A 61 -28.33 -0.98 -23.83
CA ASN A 61 -28.16 0.17 -22.95
C ASN A 61 -27.26 1.30 -23.55
N GLY A 62 -26.80 1.14 -24.80
CA GLY A 62 -25.97 2.12 -25.50
C GLY A 62 -24.47 1.97 -25.26
N VAL A 63 -24.07 1.07 -24.37
CA VAL A 63 -22.65 0.78 -24.09
C VAL A 63 -22.06 0.04 -25.28
N THR A 64 -20.85 0.43 -25.69
CA THR A 64 -20.07 -0.25 -26.72
C THR A 64 -18.70 -0.61 -26.19
N ILE A 65 -18.31 -1.88 -26.31
CA ILE A 65 -17.01 -2.40 -25.89
C ILE A 65 -16.20 -2.75 -27.13
N ARG A 66 -14.98 -2.28 -27.21
CA ARG A 66 -14.01 -2.68 -28.24
C ARG A 66 -13.20 -3.88 -27.79
N ARG A 67 -12.63 -4.58 -28.73
CA ARG A 67 -11.75 -5.72 -28.44
C ARG A 67 -10.57 -5.29 -27.56
N GLY A 68 -10.41 -5.96 -26.41
CA GLY A 68 -9.40 -5.66 -25.41
C GLY A 68 -9.77 -4.50 -24.46
N GLU A 69 -10.95 -3.90 -24.61
CA GLU A 69 -11.47 -2.91 -23.68
C GLU A 69 -12.20 -3.59 -22.53
N VAL A 70 -12.10 -3.00 -21.34
CA VAL A 70 -12.81 -3.44 -20.13
C VAL A 70 -13.73 -2.32 -19.69
N ILE A 71 -14.98 -2.67 -19.39
CA ILE A 71 -15.96 -1.75 -18.81
C ILE A 71 -16.25 -2.22 -17.39
N GLY A 72 -16.10 -1.31 -16.41
CA GLY A 72 -16.54 -1.49 -15.04
C GLY A 72 -17.97 -0.98 -14.84
N ASP A 73 -18.53 -1.26 -13.66
CA ASP A 73 -19.74 -0.59 -13.19
C ASP A 73 -19.49 0.93 -13.17
N PRO A 74 -20.38 1.77 -13.73
CA PRO A 74 -20.24 3.21 -13.66
C PRO A 74 -20.06 3.74 -12.23
N GLU A 75 -20.80 3.22 -11.25
CA GLU A 75 -20.66 3.59 -9.84
C GLU A 75 -19.29 3.16 -9.28
N GLU A 76 -18.81 1.98 -9.65
CA GLU A 76 -17.46 1.51 -9.28
C GLU A 76 -16.37 2.37 -9.91
N LEU A 77 -16.49 2.71 -11.20
CA LEU A 77 -15.52 3.58 -11.89
C LEU A 77 -15.49 5.00 -11.28
N ASP A 78 -16.64 5.54 -10.90
CA ASP A 78 -16.71 6.84 -10.23
C ASP A 78 -16.04 6.78 -8.86
N MET A 79 -16.26 5.71 -8.09
CA MET A 79 -15.60 5.48 -6.82
C MET A 79 -14.08 5.33 -7.01
N GLN A 80 -13.65 4.56 -8.00
CA GLN A 80 -12.22 4.38 -8.33
C GLN A 80 -11.58 5.70 -8.78
N ARG A 81 -12.29 6.56 -9.52
CA ARG A 81 -11.83 7.92 -9.85
C ARG A 81 -11.63 8.76 -8.59
N VAL A 82 -12.56 8.71 -7.64
CA VAL A 82 -12.41 9.38 -6.34
C VAL A 82 -11.18 8.85 -5.60
N GLN A 83 -11.00 7.54 -5.52
CA GLN A 83 -9.83 6.94 -4.87
C GLN A 83 -8.51 7.37 -5.53
N ILE A 84 -8.45 7.42 -6.86
CA ILE A 84 -7.28 7.91 -7.62
C ILE A 84 -7.00 9.36 -7.25
N ARG A 85 -8.02 10.23 -7.27
CA ARG A 85 -7.90 11.65 -6.92
C ARG A 85 -7.40 11.84 -5.49
N GLU A 86 -8.02 11.19 -4.50
CA GLU A 86 -7.63 11.29 -3.10
C GLU A 86 -6.19 10.79 -2.87
N THR A 87 -5.76 9.77 -3.63
CA THR A 87 -4.38 9.28 -3.58
C THR A 87 -3.40 10.32 -4.11
N ILE A 88 -3.73 10.98 -5.23
CA ILE A 88 -2.90 12.04 -5.80
C ILE A 88 -2.84 13.23 -4.82
N MET A 89 -3.95 13.67 -4.26
CA MET A 89 -3.99 14.75 -3.27
C MET A 89 -3.12 14.43 -2.05
N SER A 90 -3.34 13.26 -1.44
CA SER A 90 -2.55 12.80 -0.30
C SER A 90 -1.05 12.69 -0.63
N HIS A 91 -0.73 12.26 -1.86
CA HIS A 91 0.66 12.20 -2.33
C HIS A 91 1.28 13.59 -2.44
N LEU A 92 0.63 14.52 -3.12
CA LEU A 92 1.14 15.88 -3.33
C LEU A 92 1.35 16.61 -2.00
N GLU A 93 0.42 16.48 -1.06
CA GLU A 93 0.56 17.04 0.28
C GLU A 93 1.75 16.44 1.03
N LYS A 94 1.88 15.12 1.01
CA LYS A 94 2.99 14.41 1.65
C LYS A 94 4.32 14.73 0.99
N GLU A 95 4.37 14.71 -0.33
CA GLU A 95 5.58 15.02 -1.11
C GLU A 95 6.06 16.44 -0.83
N ARG A 96 5.17 17.43 -0.76
CA ARG A 96 5.49 18.80 -0.40
C ARG A 96 6.18 18.91 0.96
N GLN A 97 5.67 18.18 1.97
CA GLN A 97 6.27 18.14 3.31
C GLN A 97 7.66 17.51 3.31
N LEU A 98 7.86 16.47 2.49
CA LEU A 98 9.08 15.69 2.42
C LEU A 98 10.13 16.28 1.47
N PHE A 99 9.71 17.07 0.47
CA PHE A 99 10.57 17.65 -0.56
C PHE A 99 11.73 18.45 0.01
N LYS A 100 11.45 19.32 0.98
CA LYS A 100 12.47 20.14 1.67
C LYS A 100 13.44 19.30 2.50
N ARG A 101 13.03 18.09 2.91
CA ARG A 101 13.89 17.13 3.62
C ARG A 101 14.71 16.26 2.66
N GLY A 102 14.55 16.44 1.35
CA GLY A 102 15.22 15.64 0.33
C GLY A 102 14.72 14.19 0.26
N ILE A 103 13.47 13.94 0.68
CA ILE A 103 12.85 12.62 0.70
C ILE A 103 11.82 12.55 -0.44
N LYS A 104 12.07 11.68 -1.43
CA LYS A 104 11.13 11.46 -2.53
C LYS A 104 9.96 10.59 -2.07
N CYS A 105 8.75 10.97 -2.47
CA CYS A 105 7.51 10.26 -2.16
C CYS A 105 7.14 9.31 -3.31
N LEU A 106 6.70 8.08 -2.98
CA LEU A 106 6.14 7.11 -3.92
C LEU A 106 4.77 6.66 -3.46
N SER A 107 3.87 6.44 -4.42
CA SER A 107 2.53 5.88 -4.21
C SER A 107 2.32 4.61 -5.03
N LEU A 108 1.66 3.61 -4.43
CA LEU A 108 1.31 2.36 -5.10
C LEU A 108 -0.20 2.29 -5.35
N PHE A 109 -0.56 1.88 -6.56
CA PHE A 109 -1.92 1.51 -6.94
C PHE A 109 -1.99 0.01 -7.21
N PHE A 110 -2.84 -0.70 -6.48
CA PHE A 110 -3.14 -2.11 -6.75
C PHE A 110 -4.45 -2.20 -7.55
N ILE A 111 -4.34 -2.75 -8.75
CA ILE A 111 -5.45 -2.88 -9.69
C ILE A 111 -5.85 -4.35 -9.88
N ASP A 112 -7.06 -4.58 -10.33
CA ASP A 112 -7.64 -5.91 -10.61
C ASP A 112 -7.28 -6.44 -12.00
N GLU A 113 -7.20 -5.56 -13.00
CA GLU A 113 -6.94 -5.93 -14.39
C GLU A 113 -5.92 -5.01 -15.05
N VAL A 114 -4.94 -5.61 -15.70
CA VAL A 114 -3.92 -4.87 -16.45
C VAL A 114 -4.55 -4.05 -17.58
N ALA A 115 -5.61 -4.58 -18.21
CA ALA A 115 -6.32 -3.89 -19.29
C ALA A 115 -6.96 -2.56 -18.86
N LYS A 116 -7.32 -2.39 -17.57
CA LYS A 116 -7.79 -1.10 -17.02
C LYS A 116 -6.68 -0.04 -16.98
N TYR A 117 -5.41 -0.45 -16.97
CA TYR A 117 -4.29 0.46 -17.07
C TYR A 117 -3.76 0.56 -18.52
N LYS A 118 -3.49 -0.59 -19.17
CA LYS A 118 -2.87 -0.65 -20.49
C LYS A 118 -3.38 -1.85 -21.27
N SER A 119 -3.78 -1.64 -22.52
CA SER A 119 -4.20 -2.68 -23.46
C SER A 119 -3.50 -2.52 -24.81
N TYR A 120 -3.84 -3.37 -25.77
CA TYR A 120 -3.29 -3.31 -27.14
C TYR A 120 -4.43 -3.39 -28.16
N ASP A 121 -4.35 -2.58 -29.19
CA ASP A 121 -5.30 -2.59 -30.30
C ASP A 121 -5.05 -3.77 -31.26
N GLU A 122 -5.82 -3.80 -32.37
CA GLU A 122 -5.71 -4.84 -33.41
C GLU A 122 -4.35 -4.83 -34.14
N ASN A 123 -3.67 -3.69 -34.17
CA ASN A 123 -2.36 -3.52 -34.80
C ASN A 123 -1.22 -3.87 -33.83
N GLY A 124 -1.55 -4.11 -32.55
CA GLY A 124 -0.58 -4.35 -31.49
C GLY A 124 -0.02 -3.08 -30.87
N GLU A 125 -0.59 -1.92 -31.21
CA GLU A 125 -0.21 -0.64 -30.60
C GLU A 125 -0.79 -0.50 -29.19
N GLU A 126 -0.02 0.14 -28.31
CA GLU A 126 -0.43 0.35 -26.92
C GLU A 126 -1.60 1.34 -26.82
N VAL A 127 -2.63 0.96 -26.06
CA VAL A 127 -3.80 1.80 -25.78
C VAL A 127 -3.90 2.04 -24.28
N LYS A 128 -4.05 3.32 -23.89
CA LYS A 128 -4.26 3.70 -22.50
C LYS A 128 -5.58 3.15 -21.97
N GLY A 129 -5.51 2.41 -20.86
CA GLY A 129 -6.68 1.94 -20.14
C GLY A 129 -7.39 3.06 -19.37
N VAL A 130 -8.53 2.73 -18.78
CA VAL A 130 -9.37 3.69 -18.04
C VAL A 130 -8.66 4.32 -16.85
N PHE A 131 -7.90 3.53 -16.08
CA PHE A 131 -7.17 4.05 -14.91
C PHE A 131 -6.03 4.98 -15.30
N GLN A 132 -5.34 4.70 -16.40
CA GLN A 132 -4.29 5.59 -16.89
C GLN A 132 -4.86 6.94 -17.32
N LYS A 133 -5.99 6.94 -18.04
CA LYS A 133 -6.68 8.17 -18.44
C LYS A 133 -7.20 8.95 -17.24
N MET A 134 -7.89 8.28 -16.31
CA MET A 134 -8.37 8.91 -15.07
C MET A 134 -7.25 9.53 -14.25
N PHE A 135 -6.14 8.80 -14.10
CA PHE A 135 -4.98 9.31 -13.36
C PHE A 135 -4.41 10.56 -14.00
N GLU A 136 -4.16 10.54 -15.30
CA GLU A 136 -3.56 11.67 -16.02
C GLU A 136 -4.48 12.91 -15.98
N GLU A 137 -5.80 12.73 -16.11
CA GLU A 137 -6.80 13.79 -15.99
C GLU A 137 -6.82 14.41 -14.59
N GLU A 138 -6.94 13.57 -13.55
CA GLU A 138 -6.99 14.03 -12.16
C GLU A 138 -5.66 14.67 -11.73
N TYR A 139 -4.52 14.09 -12.13
CA TYR A 139 -3.21 14.66 -11.85
C TYR A 139 -3.04 16.03 -12.49
N ALA A 140 -3.36 16.16 -13.78
CA ALA A 140 -3.27 17.44 -14.50
C ALA A 140 -4.16 18.51 -13.86
N ARG A 141 -5.39 18.13 -13.46
CA ARG A 141 -6.32 19.04 -12.79
C ARG A 141 -5.76 19.51 -11.44
N LEU A 142 -5.34 18.59 -10.58
CA LEU A 142 -4.85 18.89 -9.23
C LEU A 142 -3.57 19.73 -9.24
N VAL A 143 -2.62 19.42 -10.11
CA VAL A 143 -1.38 20.21 -10.23
C VAL A 143 -1.66 21.63 -10.74
N ASN A 144 -2.72 21.84 -11.54
CA ASN A 144 -3.10 23.17 -12.02
C ASN A 144 -3.95 23.94 -11.00
N GLU A 145 -4.80 23.26 -10.22
CA GLU A 145 -5.68 23.88 -9.23
C GLU A 145 -4.98 24.16 -7.90
N GLU A 146 -4.11 23.26 -7.45
CA GLU A 146 -3.38 23.37 -6.18
C GLU A 146 -2.05 24.11 -6.36
N PHE A 147 -2.15 25.42 -6.51
CA PHE A 147 -0.97 26.29 -6.49
C PHE A 147 -0.56 26.58 -5.05
N TYR A 148 0.57 26.01 -4.60
CA TYR A 148 1.13 26.34 -3.29
C TYR A 148 1.85 27.68 -3.36
N ILE A 149 1.14 28.76 -3.05
CA ILE A 149 1.61 30.16 -3.19
C ILE A 149 2.98 30.41 -2.51
N TRP A 150 3.31 29.60 -1.49
CA TRP A 150 4.51 29.77 -0.66
C TRP A 150 5.61 28.71 -0.89
N ASP A 151 5.48 27.83 -1.89
CA ASP A 151 6.42 26.75 -2.18
C ASP A 151 6.84 26.76 -3.65
N GLU A 152 7.56 27.82 -4.06
CA GLU A 152 7.96 28.05 -5.45
C GLU A 152 8.84 26.90 -5.99
N ASP A 153 9.83 26.45 -5.20
CA ASP A 153 10.72 25.34 -5.58
C ASP A 153 9.95 24.04 -5.83
N TYR A 154 8.95 23.74 -4.99
CA TYR A 154 8.11 22.57 -5.17
C TYR A 154 7.18 22.69 -6.37
N ASN A 155 6.61 23.86 -6.61
CA ASN A 155 5.81 24.14 -7.80
C ASN A 155 6.63 24.03 -9.08
N GLU A 156 7.89 24.50 -9.09
CA GLU A 156 8.80 24.32 -10.20
C GLU A 156 9.07 22.82 -10.45
N TYR A 157 9.34 22.06 -9.38
CA TYR A 157 9.51 20.60 -9.47
C TYR A 157 8.30 19.90 -10.07
N LEU A 158 7.08 20.25 -9.65
CA LEU A 158 5.85 19.64 -10.19
C LEU A 158 5.67 19.89 -11.70
N ARG A 159 6.05 21.07 -12.19
CA ARG A 159 5.91 21.48 -13.59
C ARG A 159 6.95 20.88 -14.52
N ARG A 160 8.01 20.28 -13.99
CA ARG A 160 9.09 19.68 -14.79
C ARG A 160 8.63 18.47 -15.60
N PHE A 161 7.55 17.80 -15.17
CA PHE A 161 7.12 16.53 -15.73
C PHE A 161 5.65 16.57 -16.14
N LEU A 162 5.36 15.94 -17.27
CA LEU A 162 3.99 15.80 -17.77
C LEU A 162 3.24 14.68 -16.98
N PRO A 163 1.89 14.68 -16.97
CA PRO A 163 1.12 13.67 -16.27
C PRO A 163 1.46 12.22 -16.67
N GLN A 164 1.79 11.97 -17.94
CA GLN A 164 2.17 10.65 -18.43
C GLN A 164 3.57 10.20 -17.99
N ASP A 165 4.41 11.12 -17.53
CA ASP A 165 5.79 10.80 -17.14
C ASP A 165 5.88 10.35 -15.67
N VAL A 166 4.92 10.77 -14.84
CA VAL A 166 4.99 10.59 -13.39
C VAL A 166 4.48 9.25 -12.89
N HIS A 167 3.93 8.41 -13.75
CA HIS A 167 3.45 7.09 -13.40
C HIS A 167 4.00 5.98 -14.30
N ARG A 168 4.08 4.76 -13.78
CA ARG A 168 4.49 3.55 -14.51
C ARG A 168 3.63 2.36 -14.08
N GLY A 169 3.41 1.45 -15.03
CA GLY A 169 2.80 0.14 -14.76
C GLY A 169 3.86 -0.93 -14.49
N TYR A 170 3.67 -1.72 -13.44
CA TYR A 170 4.49 -2.89 -13.14
C TYR A 170 3.62 -4.15 -13.22
N PHE A 171 3.72 -4.88 -14.32
CA PHE A 171 2.89 -6.03 -14.64
C PHE A 171 3.71 -7.22 -15.14
N SER A 172 3.10 -8.39 -15.16
CA SER A 172 3.68 -9.57 -15.79
C SER A 172 3.60 -9.45 -17.31
N ILE A 173 4.61 -9.97 -18.02
CA ILE A 173 4.65 -9.97 -19.49
C ILE A 173 4.61 -11.41 -20.00
N ASP A 174 3.82 -11.63 -21.05
CA ASP A 174 3.84 -12.88 -21.80
C ASP A 174 5.08 -12.89 -22.70
N LYS A 175 5.96 -13.86 -22.48
CA LYS A 175 7.23 -14.03 -23.20
C LYS A 175 7.06 -14.28 -24.73
N LYS A 176 5.88 -14.77 -25.16
CA LYS A 176 5.65 -15.08 -26.58
C LYS A 176 5.16 -13.86 -27.35
N THR A 177 4.33 -13.03 -26.72
CA THR A 177 3.69 -11.89 -27.37
C THR A 177 4.33 -10.56 -26.99
N ASN A 178 5.21 -10.56 -25.98
CA ASN A 178 5.79 -9.36 -25.37
C ASN A 178 4.75 -8.33 -24.90
N ARG A 179 3.55 -8.81 -24.50
CA ARG A 179 2.43 -7.98 -24.02
C ARG A 179 2.22 -8.15 -22.55
N VAL A 180 1.84 -7.09 -21.87
CA VAL A 180 1.45 -7.15 -20.44
C VAL A 180 0.18 -7.96 -20.29
N ILE A 181 0.14 -8.79 -19.27
CA ILE A 181 -0.97 -9.70 -18.96
C ILE A 181 -1.28 -9.71 -17.46
N ASP A 182 -2.50 -10.12 -17.12
CA ASP A 182 -2.86 -10.47 -15.75
C ASP A 182 -2.07 -11.70 -15.31
N GLY A 183 -1.14 -11.49 -14.38
CA GLY A 183 -0.23 -12.57 -13.96
C GLY A 183 -0.95 -13.65 -13.17
N LYS A 184 -1.13 -14.83 -13.76
CA LYS A 184 -1.26 -16.07 -12.98
C LYS A 184 0.12 -16.40 -12.44
N VAL A 185 0.21 -16.57 -11.12
CA VAL A 185 1.46 -16.97 -10.44
C VAL A 185 1.82 -18.39 -10.87
N GLU A 186 2.50 -18.55 -11.99
CA GLU A 186 3.23 -19.78 -12.29
C GLU A 186 4.60 -19.70 -11.62
N LYS A 187 4.79 -20.60 -10.66
CA LYS A 187 6.00 -20.71 -9.80
C LYS A 187 7.35 -20.91 -10.51
N LYS A 188 7.41 -20.89 -11.85
CA LYS A 188 8.59 -21.34 -12.59
C LYS A 188 9.29 -20.38 -13.55
N THR A 189 8.73 -19.21 -13.88
CA THR A 189 9.38 -18.35 -14.86
C THR A 189 9.37 -16.88 -14.46
N GLY A 190 10.43 -16.46 -13.82
CA GLY A 190 10.56 -15.19 -13.14
C GLY A 190 11.11 -14.03 -13.95
N LEU A 191 10.73 -13.78 -15.20
CA LEU A 191 11.25 -12.63 -15.96
C LEU A 191 10.14 -11.96 -16.77
N SER A 192 9.97 -10.67 -16.53
CA SER A 192 9.16 -9.75 -17.30
C SER A 192 10.07 -8.91 -18.17
N ASP A 193 9.74 -8.72 -19.44
CA ASP A 193 10.54 -8.01 -20.43
C ASP A 193 10.07 -6.57 -20.73
N ASP A 194 9.26 -5.96 -19.87
CA ASP A 194 9.21 -4.50 -19.81
C ASP A 194 10.48 -4.02 -19.09
N ILE A 195 11.58 -4.08 -19.83
CA ILE A 195 12.95 -3.94 -19.31
C ILE A 195 13.13 -2.59 -18.65
N SER A 196 12.43 -1.55 -19.12
CA SER A 196 12.61 -0.19 -18.60
C SER A 196 11.89 0.05 -17.26
N ALA A 197 10.62 -0.34 -17.13
CA ALA A 197 9.88 -0.17 -15.88
C ALA A 197 10.31 -1.21 -14.83
N TYR A 198 10.58 -2.44 -15.25
CA TYR A 198 11.09 -3.51 -14.40
C TYR A 198 12.48 -3.17 -13.84
N ASP A 199 13.40 -2.71 -14.69
CA ASP A 199 14.76 -2.37 -14.27
C ASP A 199 14.78 -1.14 -13.34
N LEU A 200 13.93 -0.15 -13.61
CA LEU A 200 13.79 1.02 -12.74
C LEU A 200 13.24 0.63 -11.36
N ILE A 201 12.16 -0.12 -11.33
CA ILE A 201 11.45 -0.45 -10.09
C ILE A 201 12.20 -1.47 -9.25
N LEU A 202 12.83 -2.48 -9.85
CA LEU A 202 13.49 -3.56 -9.12
C LEU A 202 15.00 -3.42 -8.98
N LYS A 203 15.69 -3.00 -10.04
CA LYS A 203 17.16 -3.00 -10.06
C LYS A 203 17.76 -1.63 -9.73
N ASN A 204 17.10 -0.55 -10.13
CA ASN A 204 17.58 0.82 -9.95
C ASN A 204 16.81 1.56 -8.85
N LYS A 205 16.73 0.96 -7.65
CA LYS A 205 16.02 1.54 -6.50
C LYS A 205 16.52 2.95 -6.15
N GLU A 206 17.82 3.19 -6.25
CA GLU A 206 18.45 4.49 -5.98
C GLU A 206 17.98 5.54 -7.00
N ARG A 207 17.91 5.18 -8.29
CA ARG A 207 17.38 6.07 -9.32
C ARG A 207 15.92 6.42 -9.06
N LEU A 208 15.11 5.44 -8.64
CA LEU A 208 13.69 5.69 -8.32
C LEU A 208 13.53 6.65 -7.14
N LEU A 209 14.52 6.76 -6.26
CA LEU A 209 14.54 7.72 -5.15
C LEU A 209 15.11 9.09 -5.52
N SER A 210 15.63 9.26 -6.74
CA SER A 210 16.11 10.54 -7.25
C SER A 210 14.96 11.45 -7.69
N PHE A 211 15.06 12.75 -7.42
CA PHE A 211 14.11 13.77 -7.93
C PHE A 211 14.23 14.01 -9.44
N GLU A 212 15.30 13.53 -10.08
CA GLU A 212 15.45 13.58 -11.54
C GLU A 212 14.65 12.48 -12.25
N GLU A 213 14.28 11.40 -11.54
CA GLU A 213 13.39 10.38 -12.07
C GLU A 213 11.93 10.83 -11.90
N PRO A 214 11.15 10.99 -12.97
CA PRO A 214 9.77 11.49 -12.88
C PRO A 214 8.80 10.55 -12.17
N THR A 215 9.06 9.24 -12.20
CA THR A 215 8.15 8.23 -11.66
C THR A 215 7.94 8.42 -10.15
N ARG A 216 6.68 8.64 -9.78
CA ARG A 216 6.20 8.82 -8.39
C ARG A 216 5.03 7.89 -8.06
N PHE A 217 4.30 7.44 -9.08
CA PHE A 217 3.14 6.58 -8.94
C PHE A 217 3.36 5.27 -9.70
N ILE A 218 3.10 4.15 -9.04
CA ILE A 218 3.34 2.82 -9.60
C ILE A 218 2.02 2.04 -9.55
N PHE A 219 1.56 1.58 -10.70
CA PHE A 219 0.40 0.69 -10.82
C PHE A 219 0.86 -0.76 -10.89
N SER A 220 0.22 -1.65 -10.13
CA SER A 220 0.53 -3.08 -10.11
C SER A 220 -0.72 -3.93 -10.03
N HIS A 221 -0.80 -5.02 -10.81
CA HIS A 221 -1.93 -5.95 -10.78
C HIS A 221 -1.83 -6.97 -9.64
N SER A 222 -0.69 -7.55 -9.45
CA SER A 222 -0.42 -8.46 -8.34
C SER A 222 0.42 -7.76 -7.28
N ALA A 223 0.39 -8.26 -6.06
CA ALA A 223 1.37 -7.82 -5.07
C ALA A 223 2.74 -7.83 -5.73
N LEU A 224 3.42 -6.69 -5.78
CA LEU A 224 4.78 -6.58 -6.28
C LEU A 224 5.58 -7.76 -5.75
N ARG A 225 6.29 -8.49 -6.63
CA ARG A 225 6.89 -9.80 -6.32
C ARG A 225 7.63 -9.79 -4.99
N GLU A 226 7.68 -10.95 -4.34
CA GLU A 226 8.51 -11.16 -3.17
C GLU A 226 9.92 -10.61 -3.42
N GLY A 227 10.42 -9.78 -2.49
CA GLY A 227 11.73 -9.13 -2.62
C GLY A 227 11.69 -7.68 -3.12
N TRP A 228 10.58 -7.16 -3.65
CA TRP A 228 10.50 -5.73 -3.87
C TRP A 228 10.26 -5.00 -2.55
N ASP A 229 11.17 -4.12 -2.22
CA ASP A 229 11.07 -3.20 -1.11
C ASP A 229 11.61 -1.83 -1.51
N ASN A 230 10.77 -0.82 -1.42
CA ASN A 230 11.19 0.55 -1.51
C ASN A 230 10.76 1.26 -0.21
N PRO A 231 11.71 1.89 0.50
CA PRO A 231 11.41 2.49 1.80
C PRO A 231 10.52 3.73 1.71
N ASN A 232 10.43 4.36 0.53
CA ASN A 232 9.76 5.64 0.36
C ASN A 232 8.32 5.52 -0.18
N VAL A 233 7.64 4.42 0.11
CA VAL A 233 6.22 4.26 -0.19
C VAL A 233 5.40 4.85 0.95
N PHE A 234 4.65 5.92 0.68
CA PHE A 234 3.86 6.65 1.69
C PHE A 234 2.35 6.55 1.45
N GLN A 235 1.92 6.22 0.24
CA GLN A 235 0.51 5.99 -0.07
C GLN A 235 0.33 4.64 -0.75
N ILE A 236 -0.75 3.96 -0.38
CA ILE A 236 -1.22 2.75 -1.04
C ILE A 236 -2.69 2.94 -1.38
N CYS A 237 -3.02 2.80 -2.65
CA CYS A 237 -4.40 2.79 -3.14
C CYS A 237 -4.77 1.40 -3.64
N THR A 238 -5.89 0.86 -3.18
CA THR A 238 -6.41 -0.42 -3.64
C THR A 238 -7.67 -0.20 -4.46
N LEU A 239 -7.54 -0.27 -5.79
CA LEU A 239 -8.63 -0.12 -6.75
C LEU A 239 -9.33 -1.46 -7.04
N ARG A 240 -8.89 -2.53 -6.41
CA ARG A 240 -9.45 -3.88 -6.56
C ARG A 240 -10.21 -4.31 -5.33
N HIS A 241 -11.21 -5.14 -5.52
CA HIS A 241 -11.86 -5.84 -4.42
C HIS A 241 -10.99 -7.02 -3.96
N SER A 242 -10.64 -7.06 -2.69
CA SER A 242 -9.91 -8.17 -2.08
C SER A 242 -10.55 -8.61 -0.78
N ASN A 243 -10.96 -9.87 -0.72
CA ASN A 243 -11.46 -10.50 0.50
C ASN A 243 -10.34 -11.22 1.30
N SER A 244 -9.12 -11.26 0.76
CA SER A 244 -8.00 -11.95 1.39
C SER A 244 -7.25 -11.05 2.38
N SER A 245 -7.34 -11.35 3.67
CA SER A 245 -6.56 -10.66 4.71
C SER A 245 -5.05 -10.78 4.50
N THR A 246 -4.58 -11.92 3.96
CA THR A 246 -3.17 -12.15 3.65
C THR A 246 -2.69 -11.22 2.53
N ALA A 247 -3.48 -11.06 1.45
CA ALA A 247 -3.16 -10.14 0.37
C ALA A 247 -3.10 -8.69 0.88
N LYS A 248 -4.09 -8.26 1.66
CA LYS A 248 -4.12 -6.92 2.28
C LYS A 248 -2.91 -6.67 3.19
N ARG A 249 -2.49 -7.66 4.00
CA ARG A 249 -1.27 -7.57 4.82
C ARG A 249 -0.01 -7.40 3.99
N GLN A 250 0.10 -8.13 2.89
CA GLN A 250 1.24 -8.03 1.98
C GLN A 250 1.30 -6.66 1.29
N GLU A 251 0.17 -6.11 0.88
CA GLU A 251 0.06 -4.78 0.28
C GLU A 251 0.48 -3.69 1.28
N VAL A 252 -0.14 -3.64 2.45
CA VAL A 252 0.18 -2.65 3.49
C VAL A 252 1.64 -2.78 3.95
N GLY A 253 2.14 -4.02 4.10
CA GLY A 253 3.52 -4.31 4.48
C GLY A 253 4.57 -3.69 3.56
N ARG A 254 4.21 -3.34 2.31
CA ARG A 254 5.10 -2.64 1.36
C ARG A 254 5.42 -1.21 1.77
N GLY A 255 4.48 -0.54 2.43
CA GLY A 255 4.65 0.83 2.91
C GLY A 255 5.10 0.95 4.37
N LEU A 256 5.21 -0.15 5.12
CA LEU A 256 5.62 -0.14 6.53
C LEU A 256 7.14 -0.22 6.67
N ARG A 257 7.85 0.80 6.18
CA ARG A 257 9.31 0.91 6.24
C ARG A 257 9.74 2.30 6.66
N ILE A 258 10.90 2.39 7.31
CA ILE A 258 11.54 3.67 7.58
C ILE A 258 12.11 4.20 6.27
N CYS A 259 11.68 5.39 5.86
CA CYS A 259 12.10 6.02 4.62
C CYS A 259 13.57 6.46 4.64
N VAL A 260 14.09 6.77 3.47
CA VAL A 260 15.44 7.31 3.28
C VAL A 260 15.40 8.63 2.51
N ASP A 261 16.39 9.48 2.74
CA ASP A 261 16.59 10.69 1.93
C ASP A 261 17.28 10.35 0.58
N ARG A 262 17.54 11.38 -0.24
CA ARG A 262 18.26 11.26 -1.53
C ARG A 262 19.68 10.69 -1.41
N ASN A 263 20.27 10.69 -0.21
CA ASN A 263 21.62 10.18 0.07
C ASN A 263 21.57 8.75 0.64
N GLY A 264 20.37 8.16 0.79
CA GLY A 264 20.18 6.84 1.38
C GLY A 264 20.21 6.83 2.92
N VAL A 265 20.19 7.98 3.57
CA VAL A 265 20.19 8.09 5.03
C VAL A 265 18.80 7.76 5.57
N ARG A 266 18.72 6.84 6.53
CA ARG A 266 17.44 6.42 7.15
C ARG A 266 16.89 7.51 8.04
N MET A 267 15.62 7.81 7.85
CA MET A 267 14.85 8.80 8.59
C MET A 267 14.22 8.14 9.82
N ASP A 268 15.04 7.67 10.73
CA ASP A 268 14.63 7.00 11.98
C ASP A 268 14.50 7.98 13.15
N LYS A 269 14.24 7.42 14.34
CA LYS A 269 14.05 8.22 15.56
C LYS A 269 15.32 8.95 16.00
N GLU A 270 16.51 8.40 15.74
CA GLU A 270 17.78 9.03 16.09
C GLU A 270 17.97 10.34 15.35
N LEU A 271 17.56 10.37 14.06
CA LEU A 271 17.69 11.55 13.22
C LEU A 271 16.51 12.52 13.36
N LEU A 272 15.29 12.00 13.46
CA LEU A 272 14.05 12.81 13.40
C LEU A 272 13.43 13.10 14.78
N GLY A 273 13.85 12.40 15.84
CA GLY A 273 13.22 12.53 17.15
C GLY A 273 11.72 12.22 17.09
N GLU A 274 10.90 13.14 17.59
CA GLU A 274 9.43 12.99 17.63
C GLU A 274 8.78 13.06 16.24
N ASP A 275 9.43 13.68 15.25
CA ASP A 275 8.91 13.80 13.88
C ASP A 275 8.89 12.44 13.14
N VAL A 276 9.52 11.40 13.68
CA VAL A 276 9.64 10.09 13.03
C VAL A 276 8.30 9.50 12.61
N HIS A 277 7.26 9.67 13.42
CA HIS A 277 5.93 9.13 13.14
C HIS A 277 5.19 9.92 12.07
N GLU A 278 5.39 11.24 12.00
CA GLU A 278 4.79 12.08 10.96
C GLU A 278 5.50 11.87 9.63
N VAL A 279 6.83 11.77 9.62
CA VAL A 279 7.62 11.55 8.40
C VAL A 279 7.34 10.16 7.83
N ASN A 280 7.33 9.10 8.66
CA ASN A 280 7.14 7.71 8.20
C ASN A 280 5.67 7.25 8.17
N LYS A 281 4.71 8.17 8.15
CA LYS A 281 3.28 7.84 8.12
C LYS A 281 2.86 7.28 6.76
N LEU A 282 2.29 6.08 6.77
CA LEU A 282 1.66 5.46 5.62
C LEU A 282 0.16 5.81 5.57
N THR A 283 -0.31 6.25 4.41
CA THR A 283 -1.73 6.47 4.13
C THR A 283 -2.25 5.36 3.21
N VAL A 284 -3.38 4.75 3.57
CA VAL A 284 -4.04 3.73 2.75
C VAL A 284 -5.40 4.27 2.31
N ILE A 285 -5.59 4.34 0.98
CA ILE A 285 -6.84 4.74 0.34
C ILE A 285 -7.48 3.47 -0.23
N ALA A 286 -8.66 3.13 0.26
CA ALA A 286 -9.31 1.89 -0.11
C ALA A 286 -10.83 1.96 0.14
N ASN A 287 -11.56 0.93 -0.28
CA ASN A 287 -12.99 0.80 -0.01
C ASN A 287 -13.27 0.44 1.46
N GLU A 288 -14.55 0.44 1.87
CA GLU A 288 -15.00 0.19 3.25
C GLU A 288 -14.48 -1.15 3.83
N SER A 289 -14.41 -2.20 3.03
CA SER A 289 -13.90 -3.52 3.47
C SER A 289 -12.43 -3.47 3.93
N TYR A 290 -11.71 -2.45 3.55
CA TYR A 290 -10.33 -2.24 3.96
C TYR A 290 -10.21 -1.46 5.29
N ALA A 291 -11.19 -0.61 5.62
CA ALA A 291 -11.23 0.11 6.88
C ALA A 291 -11.33 -0.86 8.07
N ASP A 292 -12.19 -1.86 7.97
CA ASP A 292 -12.32 -2.92 8.97
C ASP A 292 -11.02 -3.72 9.14
N PHE A 293 -10.40 -4.09 8.01
CA PHE A 293 -9.11 -4.76 8.02
C PHE A 293 -8.01 -3.93 8.67
N THR A 294 -7.92 -2.64 8.35
CA THR A 294 -6.90 -1.74 8.92
C THR A 294 -7.09 -1.60 10.42
N THR A 295 -8.34 -1.45 10.88
CA THR A 295 -8.69 -1.37 12.30
C THR A 295 -8.30 -2.67 13.03
N ALA A 296 -8.61 -3.83 12.46
CA ALA A 296 -8.24 -5.13 13.01
C ALA A 296 -6.71 -5.31 13.07
N LEU A 297 -5.99 -4.93 12.01
CA LEU A 297 -4.53 -5.00 11.95
C LEU A 297 -3.87 -4.09 13.00
N GLN A 298 -4.38 -2.86 13.18
CA GLN A 298 -3.88 -1.94 14.19
C GLN A 298 -4.13 -2.48 15.60
N LYS A 299 -5.30 -3.08 15.84
CA LYS A 299 -5.63 -3.72 17.14
C LYS A 299 -4.69 -4.88 17.42
N GLU A 300 -4.51 -5.80 16.48
CA GLU A 300 -3.60 -6.93 16.58
C GLU A 300 -2.15 -6.49 16.83
N THR A 301 -1.69 -5.47 16.08
CA THR A 301 -0.33 -4.91 16.27
C THR A 301 -0.15 -4.34 17.67
N ARG A 302 -1.16 -3.62 18.21
CA ARG A 302 -1.12 -3.12 19.59
C ARG A 302 -1.13 -4.24 20.61
N GLU A 303 -1.89 -5.30 20.38
CA GLU A 303 -1.94 -6.48 21.26
C GLU A 303 -0.59 -7.19 21.28
N VAL A 304 0.00 -7.45 20.10
CA VAL A 304 1.34 -8.06 19.99
C VAL A 304 2.43 -7.17 20.62
N LEU A 305 2.34 -5.85 20.48
CA LEU A 305 3.27 -4.93 21.13
C LEU A 305 3.08 -4.87 22.65
N ARG A 306 1.83 -5.06 23.14
CA ARG A 306 1.53 -5.20 24.57
C ARG A 306 1.98 -6.55 25.11
N GLU A 307 1.82 -7.63 24.34
CA GLU A 307 2.26 -8.98 24.69
C GLU A 307 3.79 -9.16 24.60
N ARG A 308 4.48 -8.34 23.81
CA ARG A 308 5.92 -8.15 23.92
C ARG A 308 6.25 -7.28 25.14
N ALA A 309 5.64 -7.59 26.28
CA ALA A 309 6.15 -7.12 27.55
C ALA A 309 7.62 -7.53 27.60
N ALA A 310 8.50 -6.55 27.52
CA ALA A 310 9.92 -6.82 27.63
C ALA A 310 10.11 -7.58 28.95
N LYS A 311 10.62 -8.81 28.87
CA LYS A 311 10.93 -9.56 30.09
C LYS A 311 11.92 -8.73 30.89
N ALA A 312 11.60 -8.44 32.12
CA ALA A 312 12.49 -7.72 33.02
C ALA A 312 13.68 -8.61 33.34
N THR A 313 14.69 -8.62 32.51
CA THR A 313 15.93 -9.40 32.63
C THR A 313 17.13 -8.48 32.85
N VAL A 314 18.21 -9.00 33.39
CA VAL A 314 19.46 -8.23 33.48
C VAL A 314 19.88 -7.70 32.14
N ALA A 315 19.84 -8.55 31.11
CA ALA A 315 20.18 -8.16 29.72
C ALA A 315 19.25 -7.07 29.12
N TYR A 316 18.04 -6.93 29.65
CA TYR A 316 17.13 -5.85 29.21
C TYR A 316 17.56 -4.50 29.75
N PHE A 317 18.00 -4.43 31.00
CA PHE A 317 18.37 -3.18 31.67
C PHE A 317 19.84 -2.80 31.48
N GLN A 318 20.74 -3.76 31.39
CA GLN A 318 22.17 -3.54 31.21
C GLN A 318 22.45 -2.74 29.93
N ASP A 319 23.42 -1.84 30.01
CA ASP A 319 23.88 -0.99 28.91
C ASP A 319 22.82 0.00 28.37
N ARG A 320 21.63 0.04 29.00
CA ARG A 320 20.62 1.05 28.68
C ARG A 320 21.03 2.41 29.21
N GLN A 321 20.85 3.41 28.36
CA GLN A 321 21.07 4.80 28.71
C GLN A 321 19.80 5.44 29.24
N ILE A 322 19.89 6.09 30.38
CA ILE A 322 18.79 6.84 31.00
C ILE A 322 19.25 8.29 31.22
N LYS A 323 18.33 9.23 31.01
CA LYS A 323 18.59 10.64 31.26
C LYS A 323 18.21 10.99 32.72
N ILE A 324 19.14 11.54 33.45
CA ILE A 324 18.98 12.00 34.84
C ILE A 324 19.29 13.49 34.84
N GLY A 325 18.27 14.34 34.85
CA GLY A 325 18.46 15.76 34.66
C GLY A 325 19.05 16.06 33.27
N GLU A 326 20.26 16.62 33.21
CA GLU A 326 20.99 16.88 31.96
C GLU A 326 22.06 15.83 31.63
N GLU A 327 22.32 14.88 32.53
CA GLU A 327 23.34 13.85 32.37
C GLU A 327 22.74 12.54 31.83
N ILE A 328 23.55 11.82 31.05
CA ILE A 328 23.24 10.48 30.54
C ILE A 328 23.96 9.46 31.45
N HIS A 329 23.20 8.58 32.08
CA HIS A 329 23.72 7.47 32.86
C HIS A 329 23.51 6.15 32.15
N THR A 330 24.55 5.32 32.05
CA THR A 330 24.46 3.96 31.47
C THR A 330 24.31 2.96 32.63
N ILE A 331 23.25 2.17 32.61
CA ILE A 331 22.94 1.17 33.63
C ILE A 331 23.99 0.05 33.59
N THR A 332 24.68 -0.15 34.68
CA THR A 332 25.66 -1.23 34.83
C THR A 332 24.98 -2.58 35.09
N GLU A 333 25.66 -3.70 34.85
CA GLU A 333 25.19 -5.05 35.18
C GLU A 333 24.77 -5.19 36.65
N THR A 334 25.52 -4.56 37.57
CA THR A 334 25.20 -4.58 39.00
C THR A 334 23.89 -3.83 39.30
N GLU A 335 23.65 -2.71 38.65
CA GLU A 335 22.41 -1.94 38.79
C GLU A 335 21.24 -2.71 38.17
N ALA A 336 21.41 -3.27 36.96
CA ALA A 336 20.43 -4.13 36.31
C ALA A 336 20.02 -5.31 37.20
N SER A 337 20.97 -6.00 37.81
CA SER A 337 20.69 -7.10 38.74
C SER A 337 19.89 -6.65 39.99
N ARG A 338 20.19 -5.46 40.51
CA ARG A 338 19.43 -4.89 41.63
C ARG A 338 18.01 -4.45 41.23
N ILE A 339 17.83 -3.98 40.03
CA ILE A 339 16.50 -3.66 39.48
C ILE A 339 15.64 -4.93 39.44
N ILE A 340 16.21 -6.05 38.98
CA ILE A 340 15.49 -7.33 38.96
C ILE A 340 15.10 -7.80 40.37
N ILE A 341 16.03 -7.78 41.31
CA ILE A 341 15.75 -8.17 42.70
C ILE A 341 14.64 -7.28 43.29
N TYR A 342 14.70 -5.98 43.06
CA TYR A 342 13.67 -5.07 43.53
C TYR A 342 12.28 -5.40 42.96
N LEU A 343 12.22 -5.73 41.65
CA LEU A 343 10.96 -6.09 40.99
C LEU A 343 10.43 -7.43 41.52
N GLU A 344 11.29 -8.41 41.79
CA GLU A 344 10.93 -9.71 42.36
C GLU A 344 10.43 -9.58 43.82
N ASP A 345 11.18 -8.87 44.65
CA ASP A 345 10.87 -8.69 46.09
C ASP A 345 9.52 -7.99 46.29
N ASN A 346 9.08 -7.15 45.34
CA ASN A 346 7.82 -6.45 45.43
C ASN A 346 6.68 -7.15 44.64
N GLY A 347 6.91 -8.32 44.07
CA GLY A 347 5.92 -9.03 43.25
C GLY A 347 5.56 -8.30 41.92
N TYR A 348 6.43 -7.42 41.44
CA TYR A 348 6.22 -6.62 40.28
C TYR A 348 6.57 -7.35 38.95
N ILE A 349 7.23 -8.51 39.08
CA ILE A 349 7.46 -9.45 37.98
C ILE A 349 7.09 -10.87 38.40
N ASP A 350 6.62 -11.67 37.43
CA ASP A 350 6.30 -13.08 37.63
C ASP A 350 7.54 -13.99 37.43
N GLU A 351 7.33 -15.32 37.57
CA GLU A 351 8.39 -16.33 37.38
C GLU A 351 9.01 -16.29 35.99
N ASP A 352 8.24 -15.88 34.98
CA ASP A 352 8.67 -15.68 33.58
C ASP A 352 9.28 -14.31 33.31
N LYS A 353 9.44 -13.47 34.35
CA LYS A 353 9.97 -12.10 34.28
C LYS A 353 9.07 -11.09 33.54
N HIS A 354 7.77 -11.32 33.45
CA HIS A 354 6.82 -10.35 32.93
C HIS A 354 6.32 -9.43 34.06
N ILE A 355 6.06 -8.18 33.68
CA ILE A 355 5.48 -7.18 34.61
C ILE A 355 4.07 -7.60 34.98
N THR A 356 3.82 -7.70 36.29
CA THR A 356 2.55 -8.13 36.87
C THR A 356 1.48 -7.03 36.83
N PRO A 357 0.18 -7.41 36.94
CA PRO A 357 -0.91 -6.45 37.14
C PRO A 357 -0.70 -5.57 38.38
N ASP A 358 -0.12 -6.12 39.46
CA ASP A 358 0.14 -5.41 40.72
C ASP A 358 1.08 -4.23 40.55
N TYR A 359 2.12 -4.36 39.69
CA TYR A 359 2.97 -3.23 39.35
C TYR A 359 2.16 -2.12 38.62
N ARG A 360 1.33 -2.49 37.64
CA ARG A 360 0.54 -1.55 36.88
C ARG A 360 -0.47 -0.80 37.75
N GLU A 361 -1.07 -1.51 38.72
CA GLU A 361 -1.97 -0.93 39.69
C GLU A 361 -1.22 0.02 40.64
N ALA A 362 -0.05 -0.38 41.12
CA ALA A 362 0.80 0.45 41.97
C ALA A 362 1.23 1.75 41.23
N VAL A 363 1.57 1.66 39.97
CA VAL A 363 1.88 2.84 39.15
C VAL A 363 0.66 3.75 38.99
N ALA A 364 -0.51 3.17 38.67
CA ALA A 364 -1.75 3.93 38.48
C ALA A 364 -2.18 4.67 39.75
N ASN A 365 -1.95 4.05 40.92
CA ASN A 365 -2.32 4.57 42.24
C ASN A 365 -1.22 5.43 42.88
N GLY A 366 -0.03 5.53 42.28
CA GLY A 366 1.13 6.23 42.85
C GLY A 366 1.70 5.56 44.11
N THR A 367 1.50 4.25 44.25
CA THR A 367 1.90 3.45 45.44
C THR A 367 3.08 2.52 45.14
N VAL A 368 3.85 2.78 44.10
CA VAL A 368 5.04 2.00 43.76
C VAL A 368 6.04 2.04 44.93
N ALA A 369 6.53 0.87 45.36
CA ALA A 369 7.49 0.74 46.40
C ALA A 369 8.76 1.58 46.12
N PRO A 370 9.36 2.23 47.12
CA PRO A 370 10.56 3.03 46.91
C PRO A 370 11.71 2.14 46.47
N LEU A 371 12.47 2.58 45.46
CA LEU A 371 13.68 1.89 45.03
C LEU A 371 14.73 1.83 46.12
N PRO A 372 15.54 0.77 46.17
CA PRO A 372 16.65 0.65 47.13
C PRO A 372 17.58 1.88 47.12
N PRO A 373 18.20 2.27 48.22
CA PRO A 373 19.03 3.48 48.32
C PRO A 373 20.09 3.63 47.23
N ARG A 374 20.63 2.51 46.77
CA ARG A 374 21.66 2.49 45.71
C ARG A 374 21.11 2.74 44.31
N LEU A 375 19.80 2.60 44.11
CA LEU A 375 19.12 2.90 42.82
C LEU A 375 18.35 4.23 42.87
N GLN A 376 18.27 4.87 44.02
CA GLN A 376 17.62 6.18 44.19
C GLN A 376 18.13 7.26 43.20
N PRO A 377 19.46 7.37 42.96
CA PRO A 377 19.96 8.38 42.03
C PRO A 377 19.47 8.22 40.57
N ILE A 378 19.08 6.99 40.21
CA ILE A 378 18.62 6.65 38.85
C ILE A 378 17.12 6.29 38.81
N ALA A 379 16.39 6.53 39.89
CA ALA A 379 15.01 6.07 40.09
C ALA A 379 14.06 6.50 38.99
N GLU A 380 14.10 7.78 38.59
CA GLU A 380 13.23 8.32 37.53
C GLU A 380 13.46 7.64 36.20
N GLY A 381 14.72 7.42 35.81
CA GLY A 381 15.08 6.72 34.59
C GLY A 381 14.68 5.24 34.62
N VAL A 382 14.86 4.55 35.75
CA VAL A 382 14.46 3.14 35.92
C VAL A 382 12.95 2.98 35.81
N VAL A 383 12.16 3.82 36.46
CA VAL A 383 10.69 3.78 36.36
C VAL A 383 10.21 4.00 34.92
N ARG A 384 10.85 4.89 34.20
CA ARG A 384 10.54 5.10 32.77
C ARG A 384 10.88 3.90 31.90
N LEU A 385 11.88 3.10 32.22
CA LEU A 385 12.25 1.90 31.47
C LEU A 385 11.33 0.71 31.74
N ILE A 386 10.69 0.67 32.94
CA ILE A 386 9.77 -0.41 33.33
C ILE A 386 8.36 -0.14 32.77
N ASN A 387 7.96 1.12 32.62
CA ASN A 387 6.66 1.56 32.06
C ASN A 387 6.67 1.61 30.54
#